data_5233efbb4a843217d4f646bb322ac351
#
_entry.id   5233efbb4a843217d4f646bb322ac351
#
_cell.length_a   1.000
_cell.length_b   1.000
_cell.length_c   1.000
_cell.angle_alpha   90.00
_cell.angle_beta   90.00
_cell.angle_gamma   90.00
#
_symmetry.space_group_name_H-M   'P 1'
#
loop_
_entity.id
_entity.type
_entity.pdbx_description
1 polymer ?
#
loop_
_entity_poly.entity_id
_entity_poly.type
_entity_poly.pdbx_seq_one_letter_code
_entity_poly.pdbx_strand_id
1 'polypeptide(L)'
;MGAEIKEIRICGGIRMKKKCTIFRIIKWIALVILILIVTFFLVRAIGKAIYNKTPDGGINESMYIDVNGTKQWINIYGEDIDNPALLYLHGGPGSATSDIDYAFTRKWADVYTVVTWDQRNCGKSYDAEQNDIMLTRELFMTDGKEVTEFILDYLSKDKITVLGHSWGSIYGANLVLEYPEYYECFIGTGQLVNYLENEEAFKQEAILWAEGDEETLKLVNQLTPDNVTMEHITARNKIMQKYGYDMMVNGSDYNLVTTIIFNPNYSMIDWINYFKRDMSVYLDFFASEEFASFSLKDRVDYQVPFYNINGDKDYQTNYKLAQEYFEQVNAPYKQMFLMENMTHGLLESDSEGFSEIIHQIAKQKER
;
A
#
# COMPACT_ATOMS: atom_id res chain seq x y z
N MET A 1 53.36 20.45 58.74
CA MET A 1 52.28 21.27 58.13
C MET A 1 52.51 21.58 56.65
N GLY A 2 53.33 20.82 55.91
CA GLY A 2 53.69 21.09 54.51
C GLY A 2 53.27 19.96 53.49
N ALA A 3 52.78 18.82 53.97
CA ALA A 3 52.46 17.68 53.07
C ALA A 3 50.99 17.64 52.58
N GLU A 4 50.01 18.08 53.34
CA GLU A 4 48.59 18.04 53.00
C GLU A 4 48.17 19.01 51.87
N ILE A 5 48.86 20.15 51.73
CA ILE A 5 48.51 21.16 50.72
C ILE A 5 48.86 20.70 49.27
N LYS A 6 49.85 19.83 49.10
CA LYS A 6 50.25 19.33 47.76
C LYS A 6 49.28 18.25 47.18
N GLU A 7 48.67 17.40 48.01
CA GLU A 7 47.76 16.39 47.55
C GLU A 7 46.41 16.96 47.04
N ILE A 8 45.85 17.95 47.71
CA ILE A 8 44.58 18.62 47.35
C ILE A 8 44.68 19.33 45.97
N ARG A 9 45.85 19.92 45.63
CA ARG A 9 46.06 20.57 44.33
C ARG A 9 46.17 19.57 43.15
N ILE A 10 46.76 18.39 43.37
CA ILE A 10 46.93 17.36 42.33
C ILE A 10 45.58 16.72 42.01
N CYS A 11 44.75 16.36 42.98
CA CYS A 11 43.40 15.81 42.77
C CYS A 11 42.48 16.79 42.08
N GLY A 12 42.49 18.08 42.38
CA GLY A 12 41.68 19.11 41.71
C GLY A 12 42.04 19.27 40.23
N GLY A 13 43.35 19.24 39.89
CA GLY A 13 43.84 19.37 38.53
C GLY A 13 43.48 18.17 37.62
N ILE A 14 43.49 16.94 38.14
CA ILE A 14 43.14 15.73 37.42
C ILE A 14 41.63 15.71 37.17
N ARG A 15 40.79 16.11 38.13
CA ARG A 15 39.32 16.18 38.00
C ARG A 15 38.89 17.24 37.00
N MET A 16 39.56 18.39 36.92
CA MET A 16 39.27 19.42 35.91
C MET A 16 39.71 19.00 34.51
N LYS A 17 40.85 18.32 34.32
CA LYS A 17 41.31 17.81 33.03
C LYS A 17 40.36 16.74 32.48
N LYS A 18 39.88 15.80 33.33
CA LYS A 18 38.88 14.81 32.94
C LYS A 18 37.55 15.44 32.49
N LYS A 19 37.05 16.45 33.23
CA LYS A 19 35.83 17.18 32.83
C LYS A 19 35.99 17.89 31.48
N CYS A 20 37.13 18.50 31.22
CA CYS A 20 37.43 19.18 29.95
C CYS A 20 37.50 18.18 28.78
N THR A 21 38.06 16.98 28.99
CA THR A 21 38.12 15.92 27.98
C THR A 21 36.75 15.38 27.67
N ILE A 22 35.90 15.09 28.67
CA ILE A 22 34.51 14.63 28.48
C ILE A 22 33.72 15.69 27.71
N PHE A 23 33.81 16.96 28.05
CA PHE A 23 33.13 18.04 27.34
C PHE A 23 33.54 18.12 25.86
N ARG A 24 34.83 17.92 25.55
CA ARG A 24 35.32 17.86 24.16
C ARG A 24 34.73 16.68 23.41
N ILE A 25 34.66 15.49 24.01
CA ILE A 25 34.05 14.29 23.42
C ILE A 25 32.59 14.55 23.12
N ILE A 26 31.83 15.08 24.09
CA ILE A 26 30.41 15.40 23.89
C ILE A 26 30.23 16.40 22.74
N LYS A 27 31.09 17.41 22.65
CA LYS A 27 31.06 18.42 21.58
C LYS A 27 31.30 17.79 20.19
N TRP A 28 32.26 16.86 20.08
CA TRP A 28 32.51 16.12 18.83
C TRP A 28 31.37 15.18 18.46
N ILE A 29 30.81 14.48 19.45
CA ILE A 29 29.63 13.64 19.24
C ILE A 29 28.44 14.50 18.73
N ALA A 30 28.17 15.62 19.38
CA ALA A 30 27.10 16.53 18.95
C ALA A 30 27.34 17.09 17.53
N LEU A 31 28.60 17.41 17.18
CA LEU A 31 28.97 17.87 15.86
C LEU A 31 28.74 16.76 14.80
N VAL A 32 29.13 15.52 15.09
CA VAL A 32 28.91 14.37 14.19
C VAL A 32 27.42 14.14 13.99
N ILE A 33 26.62 14.15 15.07
CA ILE A 33 25.17 14.02 14.98
C ILE A 33 24.57 15.14 14.12
N LEU A 34 25.00 16.39 14.33
CA LEU A 34 24.52 17.52 13.52
C LEU A 34 24.87 17.35 12.04
N ILE A 35 26.08 16.90 11.71
CA ILE A 35 26.49 16.63 10.33
C ILE A 35 25.61 15.54 9.72
N LEU A 36 25.34 14.44 10.45
CA LEU A 36 24.48 13.36 9.97
C LEU A 36 23.05 13.85 9.70
N ILE A 37 22.50 14.66 10.60
CA ILE A 37 21.16 15.26 10.42
C ILE A 37 21.13 16.17 9.19
N VAL A 38 22.10 17.06 9.04
CA VAL A 38 22.18 17.96 7.88
C VAL A 38 22.32 17.17 6.58
N THR A 39 23.19 16.15 6.58
CA THR A 39 23.37 15.27 5.41
C THR A 39 22.08 14.54 5.05
N PHE A 40 21.37 13.98 6.04
CA PHE A 40 20.10 13.33 5.83
C PHE A 40 19.07 14.27 5.17
N PHE A 41 18.89 15.49 5.70
CA PHE A 41 17.94 16.44 5.12
C PHE A 41 18.38 16.93 3.74
N LEU A 42 19.68 17.06 3.47
CA LEU A 42 20.20 17.43 2.15
C LEU A 42 19.92 16.32 1.12
N VAL A 43 20.23 15.07 1.45
CA VAL A 43 19.97 13.91 0.60
C VAL A 43 18.46 13.77 0.31
N ARG A 44 17.65 13.92 1.36
CA ARG A 44 16.19 13.92 1.21
C ARG A 44 15.69 15.06 0.31
N ALA A 45 16.20 16.28 0.46
CA ALA A 45 15.82 17.43 -0.37
C ALA A 45 16.17 17.21 -1.85
N ILE A 46 17.34 16.64 -2.13
CA ILE A 46 17.77 16.31 -3.49
C ILE A 46 16.84 15.22 -4.08
N GLY A 47 16.58 14.14 -3.35
CA GLY A 47 15.68 13.08 -3.80
C GLY A 47 14.27 13.58 -4.10
N LYS A 48 13.70 14.38 -3.17
CA LYS A 48 12.39 15.02 -3.38
C LYS A 48 12.38 15.93 -4.62
N ALA A 49 13.43 16.70 -4.86
CA ALA A 49 13.52 17.60 -6.03
C ALA A 49 13.55 16.81 -7.36
N ILE A 50 14.19 15.63 -7.38
CA ILE A 50 14.19 14.75 -8.54
C ILE A 50 12.78 14.25 -8.85
N TYR A 51 12.08 13.76 -7.82
CA TYR A 51 10.75 13.16 -7.98
C TYR A 51 9.59 14.19 -8.00
N ASN A 52 9.82 15.46 -7.63
CA ASN A 52 8.81 16.53 -7.73
C ASN A 52 8.81 17.25 -9.09
N LYS A 53 9.61 16.81 -10.03
CA LYS A 53 9.61 17.42 -11.36
C LYS A 53 8.32 17.05 -12.10
N THR A 54 7.58 18.07 -12.55
CA THR A 54 6.47 17.88 -13.47
C THR A 54 7.01 17.63 -14.87
N PRO A 55 6.57 16.57 -15.58
CA PRO A 55 6.92 16.34 -16.98
C PRO A 55 6.41 17.46 -17.89
N ASP A 56 7.11 17.70 -19.00
CA ASP A 56 6.68 18.67 -19.99
C ASP A 56 5.39 18.15 -20.69
N GLY A 57 4.27 18.89 -20.58
CA GLY A 57 2.96 18.45 -21.04
C GLY A 57 2.20 17.54 -20.09
N GLY A 58 2.84 17.14 -18.99
CA GLY A 58 2.27 16.27 -17.98
C GLY A 58 1.73 17.01 -16.75
N ILE A 59 1.41 16.22 -15.72
CA ILE A 59 0.90 16.67 -14.43
C ILE A 59 1.65 16.01 -13.27
N ASN A 60 1.91 16.77 -12.19
CA ASN A 60 2.43 16.25 -10.92
C ASN A 60 1.87 17.11 -9.79
N GLU A 61 0.72 16.70 -9.28
CA GLU A 61 -0.03 17.44 -8.26
C GLU A 61 -0.47 16.52 -7.14
N SER A 62 -0.58 17.06 -5.94
CA SER A 62 -1.10 16.34 -4.81
C SER A 62 -1.88 17.28 -3.90
N MET A 63 -3.04 16.81 -3.43
CA MET A 63 -3.96 17.65 -2.69
C MET A 63 -4.85 16.85 -1.75
N TYR A 64 -5.48 17.57 -0.82
CA TYR A 64 -6.61 17.06 -0.06
C TYR A 64 -7.90 17.49 -0.75
N ILE A 65 -8.78 16.56 -1.00
CA ILE A 65 -10.12 16.81 -1.53
C ILE A 65 -11.17 16.54 -0.44
N ASP A 66 -12.31 17.20 -0.53
CA ASP A 66 -13.46 16.93 0.34
C ASP A 66 -14.20 15.71 -0.20
N VAL A 67 -14.26 14.63 0.58
CA VAL A 67 -14.95 13.40 0.23
C VAL A 67 -15.85 13.02 1.39
N ASN A 68 -17.14 13.08 1.16
CA ASN A 68 -18.17 12.64 2.11
C ASN A 68 -17.89 13.12 3.55
N GLY A 69 -17.64 14.44 3.69
CA GLY A 69 -17.42 15.12 4.95
C GLY A 69 -16.03 14.97 5.58
N THR A 70 -15.06 14.37 4.87
CA THR A 70 -13.67 14.26 5.33
C THR A 70 -12.70 14.77 4.27
N LYS A 71 -11.49 15.12 4.72
CA LYS A 71 -10.37 15.47 3.84
C LYS A 71 -9.61 14.20 3.48
N GLN A 72 -9.59 13.84 2.21
CA GLN A 72 -8.86 12.68 1.74
C GLN A 72 -7.76 13.08 0.74
N TRP A 73 -6.64 12.41 0.82
CA TRP A 73 -5.44 12.71 0.05
C TRP A 73 -5.43 11.99 -1.28
N ILE A 74 -5.13 12.73 -2.35
CA ILE A 74 -4.83 12.17 -3.67
C ILE A 74 -3.49 12.71 -4.19
N ASN A 75 -2.85 11.92 -5.03
CA ASN A 75 -1.72 12.33 -5.85
C ASN A 75 -2.01 12.00 -7.32
N ILE A 76 -1.75 12.95 -8.21
CA ILE A 76 -1.96 12.83 -9.65
C ILE A 76 -0.60 12.98 -10.33
N TYR A 77 -0.21 11.97 -11.10
CA TYR A 77 1.02 12.01 -11.86
C TYR A 77 0.83 11.39 -13.24
N GLY A 78 1.24 12.10 -14.30
CA GLY A 78 1.20 11.64 -15.68
C GLY A 78 2.24 12.37 -16.52
N GLU A 79 2.84 11.70 -17.49
CA GLU A 79 3.79 12.31 -18.40
C GLU A 79 3.09 13.13 -19.48
N ASP A 80 1.85 12.78 -19.80
CA ASP A 80 0.96 13.55 -20.65
C ASP A 80 -0.43 13.64 -19.97
N ILE A 81 -0.95 14.86 -19.78
CA ILE A 81 -2.25 15.11 -19.15
C ILE A 81 -3.40 14.56 -20.00
N ASP A 82 -3.20 14.42 -21.31
CA ASP A 82 -4.21 13.91 -22.23
C ASP A 82 -4.34 12.38 -22.18
N ASN A 83 -3.40 11.67 -21.57
CA ASN A 83 -3.49 10.22 -21.34
C ASN A 83 -4.78 9.84 -20.58
N PRO A 84 -5.33 8.63 -20.81
CA PRO A 84 -6.44 8.11 -20.01
C PRO A 84 -6.13 8.17 -18.51
N ALA A 85 -7.12 8.53 -17.70
CA ALA A 85 -6.95 8.53 -16.25
C ALA A 85 -7.06 7.11 -15.68
N LEU A 86 -6.20 6.79 -14.69
CA LEU A 86 -6.22 5.53 -13.96
C LEU A 86 -6.27 5.82 -12.46
N LEU A 87 -7.33 5.38 -11.78
CA LEU A 87 -7.42 5.41 -10.33
C LEU A 87 -6.84 4.11 -9.75
N TYR A 88 -5.76 4.24 -8.96
CA TYR A 88 -5.17 3.15 -8.21
C TYR A 88 -5.78 3.06 -6.80
N LEU A 89 -6.33 1.91 -6.47
CA LEU A 89 -6.92 1.57 -5.17
C LEU A 89 -5.97 0.62 -4.43
N HIS A 90 -5.38 1.11 -3.34
CA HIS A 90 -4.47 0.34 -2.49
C HIS A 90 -5.16 -0.79 -1.72
N GLY A 91 -4.35 -1.70 -1.20
CA GLY A 91 -4.77 -2.83 -0.39
C GLY A 91 -5.09 -2.49 1.07
N GLY A 92 -5.21 -3.52 1.88
CA GLY A 92 -5.54 -3.47 3.30
C GLY A 92 -6.86 -4.19 3.60
N PRO A 93 -7.97 -3.52 3.97
CA PRO A 93 -8.19 -2.07 4.00
C PRO A 93 -7.31 -1.30 4.98
N GLY A 94 -7.14 0.01 4.73
CA GLY A 94 -6.37 0.88 5.62
C GLY A 94 -4.84 0.87 5.43
N SER A 95 -4.31 0.12 4.45
CA SER A 95 -2.88 0.07 4.14
C SER A 95 -2.54 0.96 2.94
N ALA A 96 -2.67 2.28 3.14
CA ALA A 96 -2.28 3.25 2.11
C ALA A 96 -0.80 3.06 1.70
N THR A 97 -0.52 3.23 0.41
CA THR A 97 0.79 3.02 -0.21
C THR A 97 1.47 4.31 -0.67
N SER A 98 0.89 5.47 -0.37
CA SER A 98 1.42 6.78 -0.76
C SER A 98 2.84 7.06 -0.24
N ASP A 99 3.33 6.25 0.69
CA ASP A 99 4.72 6.25 1.15
C ASP A 99 5.71 5.63 0.15
N ILE A 100 5.26 4.73 -0.74
CA ILE A 100 6.10 3.99 -1.70
C ILE A 100 5.54 3.93 -3.12
N ASP A 101 4.25 4.17 -3.33
CA ASP A 101 3.54 3.90 -4.60
C ASP A 101 4.15 4.57 -5.83
N TYR A 102 4.76 5.73 -5.67
CA TYR A 102 5.42 6.45 -6.77
C TYR A 102 6.56 5.64 -7.42
N ALA A 103 7.12 4.63 -6.73
CA ALA A 103 8.20 3.80 -7.25
C ALA A 103 7.73 2.84 -8.35
N PHE A 104 6.46 2.42 -8.31
CA PHE A 104 5.89 1.55 -9.32
C PHE A 104 4.84 2.27 -10.20
N THR A 105 4.00 3.13 -9.65
CA THR A 105 2.94 3.81 -10.41
C THR A 105 3.47 4.73 -11.50
N ARG A 106 4.63 5.36 -11.29
CA ARG A 106 5.25 6.23 -12.31
C ARG A 106 5.76 5.47 -13.54
N LYS A 107 5.91 4.16 -13.45
CA LYS A 107 6.25 3.31 -14.61
C LYS A 107 5.08 3.17 -15.58
N TRP A 108 3.89 3.62 -15.23
CA TRP A 108 2.69 3.62 -16.06
C TRP A 108 2.31 5.02 -16.57
N ALA A 109 3.08 6.03 -16.14
CA ALA A 109 2.72 7.44 -16.34
C ALA A 109 2.90 7.94 -17.79
N ASP A 110 3.57 7.18 -18.62
CA ASP A 110 3.69 7.41 -20.07
C ASP A 110 2.43 6.98 -20.86
N VAL A 111 1.60 6.09 -20.28
CA VAL A 111 0.36 5.60 -20.90
C VAL A 111 -0.92 5.92 -20.11
N TYR A 112 -0.78 6.36 -18.84
CA TYR A 112 -1.89 6.79 -18.00
C TYR A 112 -1.54 8.05 -17.20
N THR A 113 -2.53 8.93 -16.99
CA THR A 113 -2.49 9.86 -15.87
C THR A 113 -2.96 9.13 -14.61
N VAL A 114 -2.01 8.75 -13.75
CA VAL A 114 -2.28 7.91 -12.58
C VAL A 114 -2.70 8.76 -11.39
N VAL A 115 -3.82 8.40 -10.79
CA VAL A 115 -4.31 8.98 -9.53
C VAL A 115 -4.18 7.92 -8.45
N THR A 116 -3.35 8.19 -7.43
CA THR A 116 -3.30 7.40 -6.20
C THR A 116 -4.09 8.09 -5.11
N TRP A 117 -4.81 7.30 -4.30
CA TRP A 117 -5.71 7.79 -3.28
C TRP A 117 -5.50 7.07 -1.97
N ASP A 118 -5.16 7.83 -0.93
CA ASP A 118 -5.22 7.35 0.44
C ASP A 118 -6.69 7.35 0.87
N GLN A 119 -7.28 6.16 0.96
CA GLN A 119 -8.68 5.98 1.31
C GLN A 119 -8.96 6.54 2.71
N ARG A 120 -10.23 6.66 3.08
CA ARG A 120 -10.69 7.21 4.37
C ARG A 120 -9.87 6.69 5.54
N ASN A 121 -9.46 7.59 6.43
CA ASN A 121 -8.76 7.35 7.69
C ASN A 121 -7.49 6.48 7.60
N CYS A 122 -6.78 6.53 6.47
CA CYS A 122 -5.47 5.88 6.34
C CYS A 122 -4.45 6.77 5.62
N GLY A 123 -3.17 6.42 5.70
CA GLY A 123 -2.09 7.17 5.08
C GLY A 123 -2.11 8.65 5.46
N LYS A 124 -2.11 9.53 4.47
CA LYS A 124 -2.24 10.98 4.66
C LYS A 124 -3.69 11.43 4.89
N SER A 125 -4.67 10.59 4.56
CA SER A 125 -6.09 10.82 4.88
C SER A 125 -6.44 10.48 6.34
N TYR A 126 -5.45 10.05 7.15
CA TYR A 126 -5.69 9.73 8.56
C TYR A 126 -6.09 10.97 9.35
N ASP A 127 -7.22 10.85 10.06
CA ASP A 127 -7.76 11.83 10.98
C ASP A 127 -8.16 11.16 12.29
N ALA A 128 -7.52 11.53 13.38
CA ALA A 128 -7.80 10.96 14.70
C ALA A 128 -9.24 11.21 15.17
N GLU A 129 -9.92 12.26 14.66
CA GLU A 129 -11.32 12.54 14.97
C GLU A 129 -12.27 11.53 14.29
N GLN A 130 -11.78 10.72 13.34
CA GLN A 130 -12.51 9.67 12.66
C GLN A 130 -12.28 8.26 13.24
N ASN A 131 -11.53 8.12 14.35
CA ASN A 131 -11.23 6.80 14.90
C ASN A 131 -12.45 6.09 15.52
N ASP A 132 -13.51 6.83 15.83
CA ASP A 132 -14.77 6.27 16.37
C ASP A 132 -15.82 6.04 15.27
N ILE A 133 -15.50 6.27 14.00
CA ILE A 133 -16.44 6.07 12.89
C ILE A 133 -16.63 4.58 12.60
N MET A 134 -17.86 4.16 12.42
CA MET A 134 -18.14 2.83 11.91
C MET A 134 -17.96 2.82 10.39
N LEU A 135 -16.98 2.09 9.90
CA LEU A 135 -16.78 1.89 8.46
C LEU A 135 -17.86 0.93 7.93
N THR A 136 -18.57 1.37 6.89
CA THR A 136 -19.63 0.59 6.25
C THR A 136 -19.35 0.44 4.77
N ARG A 137 -19.97 -0.56 4.13
CA ARG A 137 -19.91 -0.71 2.67
C ARG A 137 -20.44 0.53 1.97
N GLU A 138 -21.57 1.08 2.42
CA GLU A 138 -22.16 2.29 1.84
C GLU A 138 -21.20 3.48 1.90
N LEU A 139 -20.49 3.65 3.02
CA LEU A 139 -19.52 4.72 3.20
C LEU A 139 -18.37 4.60 2.19
N PHE A 140 -17.79 3.41 2.01
CA PHE A 140 -16.75 3.18 1.01
C PHE A 140 -17.27 3.41 -0.40
N MET A 141 -18.44 2.88 -0.73
CA MET A 141 -19.02 3.03 -2.08
C MET A 141 -19.29 4.49 -2.43
N THR A 142 -19.78 5.28 -1.45
CA THR A 142 -19.98 6.73 -1.62
C THR A 142 -18.65 7.46 -1.77
N ASP A 143 -17.65 7.16 -0.95
CA ASP A 143 -16.32 7.76 -1.05
C ASP A 143 -15.69 7.48 -2.43
N GLY A 144 -15.72 6.23 -2.88
CA GLY A 144 -15.15 5.86 -4.19
C GLY A 144 -15.86 6.53 -5.35
N LYS A 145 -17.18 6.71 -5.25
CA LYS A 145 -17.96 7.45 -6.25
C LYS A 145 -17.56 8.92 -6.27
N GLU A 146 -17.52 9.60 -5.13
CA GLU A 146 -17.16 11.03 -5.04
C GLU A 146 -15.72 11.28 -5.52
N VAL A 147 -14.77 10.40 -5.17
CA VAL A 147 -13.39 10.49 -5.68
C VAL A 147 -13.35 10.30 -7.20
N THR A 148 -14.13 9.36 -7.73
CA THR A 148 -14.23 9.15 -9.18
C THR A 148 -14.81 10.37 -9.89
N GLU A 149 -15.91 10.93 -9.39
CA GLU A 149 -16.54 12.15 -9.94
C GLU A 149 -15.57 13.34 -9.90
N PHE A 150 -14.82 13.49 -8.80
CA PHE A 150 -13.78 14.52 -8.71
C PHE A 150 -12.69 14.34 -9.80
N ILE A 151 -12.21 13.12 -10.02
CA ILE A 151 -11.17 12.85 -11.02
C ILE A 151 -11.68 13.15 -12.43
N LEU A 152 -12.91 12.75 -12.76
CA LEU A 152 -13.55 13.00 -14.04
C LEU A 152 -13.63 14.51 -14.34
N ASP A 153 -14.10 15.29 -13.36
CA ASP A 153 -14.21 16.75 -13.49
C ASP A 153 -12.84 17.42 -13.59
N TYR A 154 -11.93 17.08 -12.64
CA TYR A 154 -10.61 17.71 -12.53
C TYR A 154 -9.71 17.47 -13.75
N LEU A 155 -9.72 16.26 -14.29
CA LEU A 155 -8.94 15.88 -15.46
C LEU A 155 -9.73 16.03 -16.78
N SER A 156 -10.98 16.47 -16.74
CA SER A 156 -11.87 16.59 -17.90
C SER A 156 -11.94 15.31 -18.71
N LYS A 157 -12.17 14.16 -18.03
CA LYS A 157 -12.34 12.83 -18.62
C LYS A 157 -13.79 12.39 -18.53
N ASP A 158 -14.27 11.66 -19.54
CA ASP A 158 -15.60 11.07 -19.54
C ASP A 158 -15.66 9.78 -18.69
N LYS A 159 -14.58 9.00 -18.68
CA LYS A 159 -14.43 7.74 -17.97
C LYS A 159 -12.99 7.56 -17.50
N ILE A 160 -12.82 6.70 -16.48
CA ILE A 160 -11.48 6.33 -15.97
C ILE A 160 -11.29 4.81 -15.94
N THR A 161 -10.04 4.38 -15.96
CA THR A 161 -9.65 3.00 -15.60
C THR A 161 -9.53 2.88 -14.09
N VAL A 162 -9.99 1.79 -13.50
CA VAL A 162 -9.72 1.44 -12.09
C VAL A 162 -8.76 0.28 -12.04
N LEU A 163 -7.66 0.44 -11.28
CA LEU A 163 -6.76 -0.63 -10.90
C LEU A 163 -6.82 -0.81 -9.39
N GLY A 164 -7.24 -1.98 -8.93
CA GLY A 164 -7.32 -2.30 -7.52
C GLY A 164 -6.41 -3.45 -7.13
N HIS A 165 -5.63 -3.28 -6.03
CA HIS A 165 -4.78 -4.32 -5.47
C HIS A 165 -5.36 -4.86 -4.16
N SER A 166 -5.41 -6.20 -4.00
CA SER A 166 -5.83 -6.81 -2.74
C SER A 166 -7.25 -6.37 -2.32
N TRP A 167 -7.43 -5.77 -1.14
CA TRP A 167 -8.66 -5.06 -0.78
C TRP A 167 -9.15 -4.12 -1.89
N GLY A 168 -8.25 -3.34 -2.47
CA GLY A 168 -8.58 -2.45 -3.58
C GLY A 168 -9.18 -3.18 -4.78
N SER A 169 -8.86 -4.46 -4.99
CA SER A 169 -9.40 -5.25 -6.10
C SER A 169 -10.87 -5.61 -5.91
N ILE A 170 -11.27 -6.03 -4.71
CA ILE A 170 -12.68 -6.31 -4.41
C ILE A 170 -13.50 -5.02 -4.29
N TYR A 171 -12.89 -3.96 -3.74
CA TYR A 171 -13.49 -2.64 -3.66
C TYR A 171 -13.73 -2.05 -5.06
N GLY A 172 -12.70 -2.00 -5.91
CA GLY A 172 -12.78 -1.50 -7.28
C GLY A 172 -13.76 -2.29 -8.15
N ALA A 173 -13.77 -3.62 -8.00
CA ALA A 173 -14.78 -4.46 -8.68
C ALA A 173 -16.21 -4.07 -8.29
N ASN A 174 -16.48 -3.85 -6.99
CA ASN A 174 -17.79 -3.39 -6.52
C ASN A 174 -18.15 -2.01 -7.08
N LEU A 175 -17.21 -1.05 -7.14
CA LEU A 175 -17.43 0.27 -7.74
C LEU A 175 -17.83 0.15 -9.22
N VAL A 176 -17.08 -0.64 -9.99
CA VAL A 176 -17.29 -0.81 -11.43
C VAL A 176 -18.62 -1.54 -11.72
N LEU A 177 -19.00 -2.49 -10.89
CA LEU A 177 -20.28 -3.21 -11.03
C LEU A 177 -21.47 -2.34 -10.63
N GLU A 178 -21.30 -1.38 -9.73
CA GLU A 178 -22.39 -0.53 -9.23
C GLU A 178 -22.55 0.76 -10.04
N TYR A 179 -21.42 1.32 -10.56
CA TYR A 179 -21.39 2.59 -11.30
C TYR A 179 -20.65 2.45 -12.65
N PRO A 180 -21.05 1.50 -13.55
CA PRO A 180 -20.29 1.19 -14.77
C PRO A 180 -20.16 2.38 -15.74
N GLU A 181 -21.02 3.39 -15.60
CA GLU A 181 -21.00 4.60 -16.44
C GLU A 181 -19.74 5.44 -16.27
N TYR A 182 -19.09 5.39 -15.11
CA TYR A 182 -17.87 6.15 -14.82
C TYR A 182 -16.59 5.48 -15.31
N TYR A 183 -16.67 4.18 -15.66
CA TYR A 183 -15.46 3.40 -15.89
C TYR A 183 -15.39 2.90 -17.33
N GLU A 184 -14.17 2.87 -17.85
CA GLU A 184 -13.89 2.32 -19.17
C GLU A 184 -13.27 0.92 -19.10
N CYS A 185 -12.66 0.57 -17.98
CA CYS A 185 -11.94 -0.68 -17.76
C CYS A 185 -11.72 -0.94 -16.26
N PHE A 186 -11.74 -2.20 -15.85
CA PHE A 186 -11.33 -2.64 -14.52
C PHE A 186 -10.12 -3.57 -14.60
N ILE A 187 -9.13 -3.32 -13.76
CA ILE A 187 -7.91 -4.14 -13.59
C ILE A 187 -7.86 -4.58 -12.13
N GLY A 188 -8.13 -5.85 -11.87
CA GLY A 188 -7.95 -6.45 -10.54
C GLY A 188 -6.58 -7.10 -10.41
N THR A 189 -5.85 -6.82 -9.33
CA THR A 189 -4.57 -7.48 -9.06
C THR A 189 -4.50 -7.98 -7.63
N GLY A 190 -3.91 -9.18 -7.41
CA GLY A 190 -4.07 -9.86 -6.14
C GLY A 190 -5.56 -9.94 -5.77
N GLN A 191 -6.37 -10.50 -6.68
CA GLN A 191 -7.83 -10.37 -6.66
C GLN A 191 -8.45 -11.09 -5.47
N LEU A 192 -9.06 -10.32 -4.58
CA LEU A 192 -9.94 -10.85 -3.54
C LEU A 192 -11.36 -11.03 -4.11
N VAL A 193 -11.95 -12.21 -3.95
CA VAL A 193 -13.29 -12.54 -4.45
C VAL A 193 -14.30 -12.58 -3.31
N ASN A 194 -13.99 -13.33 -2.26
CA ASN A 194 -14.76 -13.43 -1.03
C ASN A 194 -13.79 -13.69 0.11
N TYR A 195 -13.93 -12.92 1.17
CA TYR A 195 -12.95 -12.99 2.26
C TYR A 195 -13.03 -14.30 3.05
N LEU A 196 -14.23 -14.74 3.41
CA LEU A 196 -14.41 -15.97 4.19
C LEU A 196 -13.97 -17.23 3.40
N GLU A 197 -14.31 -17.27 2.11
CA GLU A 197 -13.85 -18.35 1.23
C GLU A 197 -12.30 -18.32 1.06
N ASN A 198 -11.73 -17.13 1.00
CA ASN A 198 -10.28 -16.95 0.93
C ASN A 198 -9.57 -17.50 2.17
N GLU A 199 -10.07 -17.19 3.37
CA GLU A 199 -9.49 -17.67 4.62
C GLU A 199 -9.67 -19.18 4.80
N GLU A 200 -10.80 -19.73 4.37
CA GLU A 200 -11.00 -21.19 4.38
C GLU A 200 -10.07 -21.89 3.37
N ALA A 201 -9.95 -21.35 2.15
CA ALA A 201 -9.01 -21.88 1.15
C ALA A 201 -7.56 -21.81 1.65
N PHE A 202 -7.16 -20.71 2.29
CA PHE A 202 -5.83 -20.61 2.92
C PHE A 202 -5.62 -21.69 3.97
N LYS A 203 -6.59 -21.92 4.84
CA LYS A 203 -6.51 -22.97 5.87
C LYS A 203 -6.33 -24.36 5.27
N GLN A 204 -7.03 -24.67 4.19
CA GLN A 204 -6.88 -25.95 3.48
C GLN A 204 -5.47 -26.11 2.87
N GLU A 205 -4.96 -25.07 2.22
CA GLU A 205 -3.57 -25.08 1.72
C GLU A 205 -2.55 -25.25 2.86
N ALA A 206 -2.74 -24.53 3.96
CA ALA A 206 -1.86 -24.61 5.13
C ALA A 206 -1.83 -26.01 5.77
N ILE A 207 -2.96 -26.73 5.78
CA ILE A 207 -3.01 -28.14 6.21
C ILE A 207 -2.14 -29.01 5.31
N LEU A 208 -2.24 -28.83 3.99
CA LEU A 208 -1.44 -29.60 3.02
C LEU A 208 0.05 -29.30 3.18
N TRP A 209 0.44 -28.04 3.34
CA TRP A 209 1.84 -27.67 3.55
C TRP A 209 2.41 -28.20 4.87
N ALA A 210 1.57 -28.30 5.90
CA ALA A 210 1.96 -28.74 7.24
C ALA A 210 2.02 -30.28 7.38
N GLU A 211 1.85 -31.05 6.31
CA GLU A 211 1.91 -32.52 6.38
C GLU A 211 3.23 -32.99 6.99
N GLY A 212 3.15 -33.64 8.14
CA GLY A 212 4.31 -34.10 8.90
C GLY A 212 5.01 -33.04 9.74
N ASP A 213 4.51 -31.82 9.81
CA ASP A 213 5.06 -30.70 10.59
C ASP A 213 4.14 -30.34 11.76
N GLU A 214 4.36 -30.96 12.90
CA GLU A 214 3.53 -30.72 14.11
C GLU A 214 3.55 -29.29 14.60
N GLU A 215 4.63 -28.53 14.36
CA GLU A 215 4.73 -27.13 14.78
C GLU A 215 3.79 -26.26 13.94
N THR A 216 3.78 -26.46 12.63
CA THR A 216 2.86 -25.73 11.73
C THR A 216 1.43 -26.17 11.95
N LEU A 217 1.14 -27.45 12.22
CA LEU A 217 -0.22 -27.90 12.54
C LEU A 217 -0.80 -27.19 13.78
N LYS A 218 0.05 -26.83 14.76
CA LYS A 218 -0.40 -26.00 15.90
C LYS A 218 -0.80 -24.59 15.48
N LEU A 219 -0.12 -24.01 14.50
CA LEU A 219 -0.49 -22.69 13.93
C LEU A 219 -1.79 -22.81 13.11
N VAL A 220 -1.94 -23.88 12.32
CA VAL A 220 -3.18 -24.13 11.54
C VAL A 220 -4.41 -24.22 12.46
N ASN A 221 -4.25 -24.80 13.65
CA ASN A 221 -5.35 -24.87 14.64
C ASN A 221 -5.74 -23.50 15.24
N GLN A 222 -4.92 -22.46 15.05
CA GLN A 222 -5.24 -21.07 15.44
C GLN A 222 -5.97 -20.31 14.32
N LEU A 223 -6.08 -20.89 13.12
CA LEU A 223 -6.81 -20.28 12.01
C LEU A 223 -8.31 -20.44 12.21
N THR A 224 -8.98 -19.32 12.34
CA THR A 224 -10.44 -19.19 12.52
C THR A 224 -11.00 -18.35 11.36
N PRO A 225 -11.27 -18.94 10.18
CA PRO A 225 -11.71 -18.20 8.98
C PRO A 225 -12.95 -17.33 9.18
N ASP A 226 -13.85 -17.78 10.02
CA ASP A 226 -15.12 -17.12 10.37
C ASP A 226 -15.00 -16.08 11.50
N ASN A 227 -13.83 -15.99 12.14
CA ASN A 227 -13.58 -15.05 13.25
C ASN A 227 -12.11 -14.63 13.26
N VAL A 228 -11.76 -13.66 12.42
CA VAL A 228 -10.38 -13.21 12.25
C VAL A 228 -9.91 -12.39 13.43
N THR A 229 -9.05 -12.99 14.22
CA THR A 229 -8.40 -12.39 15.39
C THR A 229 -6.94 -12.05 15.08
N MET A 230 -6.27 -11.29 15.95
CA MET A 230 -4.82 -11.07 15.87
C MET A 230 -4.01 -12.37 15.97
N GLU A 231 -4.54 -13.39 16.68
CA GLU A 231 -3.93 -14.71 16.73
C GLU A 231 -4.00 -15.40 15.37
N HIS A 232 -5.16 -15.37 14.71
CA HIS A 232 -5.35 -15.85 13.34
C HIS A 232 -4.37 -15.19 12.38
N ILE A 233 -4.33 -13.84 12.33
CA ILE A 233 -3.43 -13.07 11.45
C ILE A 233 -1.96 -13.44 11.70
N THR A 234 -1.57 -13.56 12.96
CA THR A 234 -0.20 -13.92 13.35
C THR A 234 0.16 -15.34 12.92
N ALA A 235 -0.74 -16.30 13.13
CA ALA A 235 -0.54 -17.68 12.70
C ALA A 235 -0.42 -17.79 11.19
N ARG A 236 -1.33 -17.13 10.46
CA ARG A 236 -1.35 -17.05 9.00
C ARG A 236 -0.03 -16.53 8.45
N ASN A 237 0.44 -15.38 8.93
CA ASN A 237 1.70 -14.78 8.48
C ASN A 237 2.91 -15.68 8.76
N LYS A 238 2.97 -16.34 9.93
CA LYS A 238 4.04 -17.29 10.24
C LYS A 238 4.05 -18.51 9.32
N ILE A 239 2.87 -19.04 8.97
CA ILE A 239 2.73 -20.14 8.02
C ILE A 239 3.23 -19.71 6.65
N MET A 240 2.75 -18.58 6.13
CA MET A 240 3.17 -18.05 4.84
C MET A 240 4.68 -17.84 4.78
N GLN A 241 5.26 -17.18 5.79
CA GLN A 241 6.69 -16.96 5.88
C GLN A 241 7.49 -18.28 5.85
N LYS A 242 7.05 -19.26 6.60
CA LYS A 242 7.75 -20.56 6.69
C LYS A 242 7.79 -21.29 5.35
N TYR A 243 6.73 -21.17 4.54
CA TYR A 243 6.63 -21.85 3.25
C TYR A 243 6.99 -20.99 2.05
N GLY A 244 7.50 -19.77 2.27
CA GLY A 244 7.98 -18.89 1.21
C GLY A 244 6.87 -18.22 0.39
N TYR A 245 5.72 -17.98 1.01
CA TYR A 245 4.58 -17.28 0.43
C TYR A 245 4.37 -15.91 1.06
N ASP A 246 5.46 -15.27 1.51
CA ASP A 246 5.43 -13.91 2.05
C ASP A 246 4.84 -12.91 1.04
N MET A 247 4.47 -11.74 1.55
CA MET A 247 3.92 -10.66 0.73
C MET A 247 4.77 -10.35 -0.51
N MET A 248 6.10 -10.36 -0.38
CA MET A 248 7.04 -10.06 -1.47
C MET A 248 8.09 -11.16 -1.60
N VAL A 249 8.17 -11.80 -2.76
CA VAL A 249 9.25 -12.74 -3.10
C VAL A 249 10.54 -11.96 -3.26
N ASN A 250 11.59 -12.37 -2.53
CA ASN A 250 12.91 -11.73 -2.60
C ASN A 250 12.93 -10.21 -2.33
N GLY A 251 11.87 -9.67 -1.72
CA GLY A 251 11.70 -8.23 -1.47
C GLY A 251 11.23 -7.44 -2.68
N SER A 252 11.43 -6.12 -2.67
CA SER A 252 11.10 -5.23 -3.79
C SER A 252 12.23 -5.16 -4.81
N ASP A 253 11.91 -4.94 -6.07
CA ASP A 253 12.88 -4.69 -7.14
C ASP A 253 13.49 -3.28 -7.11
N TYR A 254 12.97 -2.42 -6.25
CA TYR A 254 13.51 -1.09 -5.95
C TYR A 254 13.95 -0.98 -4.48
N ASN A 255 14.85 -0.04 -4.19
CA ASN A 255 15.37 0.12 -2.83
C ASN A 255 14.36 0.86 -1.93
N LEU A 256 13.65 0.12 -1.07
CA LEU A 256 12.65 0.67 -0.14
C LEU A 256 13.17 1.83 0.73
N VAL A 257 14.42 1.77 1.20
CA VAL A 257 14.99 2.82 2.05
C VAL A 257 15.12 4.14 1.29
N THR A 258 15.65 4.10 0.06
CA THR A 258 15.75 5.30 -0.78
C THR A 258 14.38 5.78 -1.24
N THR A 259 13.46 4.88 -1.54
CA THR A 259 12.07 5.20 -1.88
C THR A 259 11.39 5.98 -0.75
N ILE A 260 11.47 5.49 0.48
CA ILE A 260 10.92 6.18 1.66
C ILE A 260 11.60 7.55 1.88
N ILE A 261 12.93 7.61 1.81
CA ILE A 261 13.68 8.87 2.04
C ILE A 261 13.37 9.91 0.96
N PHE A 262 13.27 9.49 -0.30
CA PHE A 262 13.06 10.39 -1.45
C PHE A 262 11.61 10.69 -1.74
N ASN A 263 10.67 10.06 -1.03
CA ASN A 263 9.26 10.24 -1.27
C ASN A 263 8.89 11.73 -1.43
N PRO A 264 8.33 12.13 -2.59
CA PRO A 264 8.03 13.53 -2.88
C PRO A 264 6.88 14.07 -2.02
N ASN A 265 5.94 13.21 -1.64
CA ASN A 265 4.66 13.57 -1.05
C ASN A 265 4.68 13.63 0.48
N TYR A 266 5.60 12.90 1.16
CA TYR A 266 5.65 12.86 2.62
C TYR A 266 6.53 13.96 3.20
N SER A 267 6.05 14.63 4.25
CA SER A 267 6.83 15.47 5.16
C SER A 267 7.31 14.65 6.37
N MET A 268 8.12 15.25 7.24
CA MET A 268 8.49 14.59 8.50
C MET A 268 7.30 14.45 9.46
N ILE A 269 6.31 15.35 9.35
CA ILE A 269 5.08 15.27 10.16
C ILE A 269 4.22 14.11 9.67
N ASP A 270 4.11 13.89 8.35
CA ASP A 270 3.37 12.76 7.79
C ASP A 270 3.95 11.43 8.28
N TRP A 271 5.30 11.32 8.35
CA TRP A 271 5.95 10.13 8.92
C TRP A 271 5.66 9.93 10.40
N ILE A 272 5.63 11.02 11.19
CA ILE A 272 5.25 10.94 12.60
C ILE A 272 3.80 10.48 12.76
N ASN A 273 2.89 10.99 11.94
CA ASN A 273 1.48 10.60 11.95
C ASN A 273 1.31 9.15 11.49
N TYR A 274 2.05 8.72 10.46
CA TYR A 274 2.06 7.34 9.98
C TYR A 274 2.35 6.33 11.11
N PHE A 275 3.36 6.60 11.95
CA PHE A 275 3.70 5.72 13.07
C PHE A 275 2.77 5.85 14.29
N LYS A 276 1.97 6.91 14.37
CA LYS A 276 1.03 7.15 15.46
C LYS A 276 -0.42 6.78 15.15
N ARG A 277 -0.71 6.46 13.88
CA ARG A 277 -2.06 6.14 13.45
C ARG A 277 -2.66 4.99 14.25
N ASP A 278 -3.91 5.12 14.60
CA ASP A 278 -4.72 4.05 15.18
C ASP A 278 -5.34 3.23 14.03
N MET A 279 -5.17 1.93 14.07
CA MET A 279 -5.71 1.00 13.08
C MET A 279 -6.93 0.24 13.61
N SER A 280 -7.41 0.55 14.82
CA SER A 280 -8.52 -0.18 15.44
C SER A 280 -9.79 -0.15 14.60
N VAL A 281 -10.12 1.01 14.01
CA VAL A 281 -11.28 1.17 13.13
C VAL A 281 -11.27 0.19 11.94
N TYR A 282 -10.10 -0.08 11.39
CA TYR A 282 -9.96 -1.05 10.30
C TYR A 282 -9.98 -2.49 10.78
N LEU A 283 -9.47 -2.78 11.98
CA LEU A 283 -9.58 -4.12 12.58
C LEU A 283 -11.05 -4.46 12.88
N ASP A 284 -11.81 -3.48 13.40
CA ASP A 284 -13.24 -3.63 13.63
C ASP A 284 -14.01 -3.84 12.32
N PHE A 285 -13.65 -3.09 11.27
CA PHE A 285 -14.23 -3.27 9.94
C PHE A 285 -13.94 -4.66 9.37
N PHE A 286 -12.71 -5.16 9.48
CA PHE A 286 -12.32 -6.52 9.05
C PHE A 286 -13.16 -7.63 9.69
N ALA A 287 -13.54 -7.44 10.94
CA ALA A 287 -14.36 -8.39 11.70
C ALA A 287 -15.87 -8.22 11.48
N SER A 288 -16.29 -7.27 10.64
CA SER A 288 -17.70 -6.91 10.47
C SER A 288 -18.38 -7.59 9.27
N GLU A 289 -19.72 -7.66 9.33
CA GLU A 289 -20.54 -8.07 8.18
C GLU A 289 -20.44 -7.08 7.01
N GLU A 290 -20.10 -5.82 7.30
CA GLU A 290 -19.88 -4.77 6.30
C GLU A 290 -18.73 -5.13 5.37
N PHE A 291 -17.61 -5.62 5.91
CA PHE A 291 -16.50 -6.10 5.10
C PHE A 291 -16.87 -7.34 4.29
N ALA A 292 -17.56 -8.31 4.90
CA ALA A 292 -18.02 -9.51 4.22
C ALA A 292 -18.99 -9.20 3.07
N SER A 293 -19.73 -8.09 3.13
CA SER A 293 -20.69 -7.66 2.11
C SER A 293 -20.05 -7.23 0.77
N PHE A 294 -18.73 -7.01 0.73
CA PHE A 294 -18.00 -6.77 -0.52
C PHE A 294 -17.83 -8.00 -1.41
N SER A 295 -18.36 -9.15 -1.06
CA SER A 295 -18.28 -10.38 -1.84
C SER A 295 -18.62 -10.19 -3.31
N LEU A 296 -17.79 -10.76 -4.19
CA LEU A 296 -18.03 -10.85 -5.64
C LEU A 296 -18.71 -12.16 -6.04
N LYS A 297 -19.01 -13.03 -5.10
CA LYS A 297 -19.75 -14.25 -5.35
C LYS A 297 -21.07 -13.92 -6.03
N ASP A 298 -21.35 -14.58 -7.15
CA ASP A 298 -22.53 -14.33 -7.97
C ASP A 298 -22.61 -12.93 -8.63
N ARG A 299 -21.54 -12.11 -8.56
CA ARG A 299 -21.46 -10.79 -9.21
C ARG A 299 -20.45 -10.84 -10.36
N VAL A 300 -20.84 -11.45 -11.47
CA VAL A 300 -19.94 -11.80 -12.58
C VAL A 300 -20.17 -10.99 -13.86
N ASP A 301 -21.25 -10.20 -13.94
CA ASP A 301 -21.66 -9.48 -15.14
C ASP A 301 -21.09 -8.05 -15.16
N TYR A 302 -19.95 -7.88 -15.81
CA TYR A 302 -19.30 -6.58 -16.00
C TYR A 302 -19.76 -5.92 -17.31
N GLN A 303 -20.03 -4.63 -17.26
CA GLN A 303 -20.36 -3.82 -18.43
C GLN A 303 -19.12 -3.24 -19.13
N VAL A 304 -17.94 -3.40 -18.54
CA VAL A 304 -16.64 -2.89 -19.03
C VAL A 304 -15.64 -4.03 -19.17
N PRO A 305 -14.58 -3.87 -19.96
CA PRO A 305 -13.48 -4.83 -19.99
C PRO A 305 -12.91 -5.14 -18.60
N PHE A 306 -12.63 -6.41 -18.34
CA PHE A 306 -12.08 -6.92 -17.10
C PHE A 306 -10.73 -7.57 -17.31
N TYR A 307 -9.69 -7.01 -16.70
CA TYR A 307 -8.35 -7.59 -16.65
C TYR A 307 -8.04 -8.06 -15.25
N ASN A 308 -7.34 -9.20 -15.15
CA ASN A 308 -6.92 -9.74 -13.87
C ASN A 308 -5.44 -10.09 -13.88
N ILE A 309 -4.66 -9.59 -12.91
CA ILE A 309 -3.21 -9.81 -12.82
C ILE A 309 -2.91 -10.41 -11.45
N ASN A 310 -2.44 -11.66 -11.39
CA ASN A 310 -2.12 -12.32 -10.13
C ASN A 310 -0.75 -12.99 -10.20
N GLY A 311 -0.15 -13.17 -9.02
CA GLY A 311 1.00 -14.07 -8.85
C GLY A 311 0.52 -15.53 -8.74
N ASP A 312 1.24 -16.48 -9.33
CA ASP A 312 0.92 -17.92 -9.25
C ASP A 312 1.22 -18.55 -7.88
N LYS A 313 1.79 -17.75 -6.98
CA LYS A 313 2.06 -18.09 -5.57
C LYS A 313 1.37 -17.14 -4.59
N ASP A 314 0.36 -16.41 -5.05
CA ASP A 314 -0.43 -15.55 -4.17
C ASP A 314 -1.43 -16.40 -3.37
N TYR A 315 -1.12 -16.59 -2.09
CA TYR A 315 -2.01 -17.21 -1.11
C TYR A 315 -2.50 -16.19 -0.06
N GLN A 316 -2.13 -14.92 -0.22
CA GLN A 316 -2.75 -13.83 0.58
C GLN A 316 -4.18 -13.59 0.11
N THR A 317 -4.37 -13.43 -1.19
CA THR A 317 -5.64 -13.55 -1.89
C THR A 317 -5.50 -14.74 -2.85
N ASN A 318 -6.06 -15.86 -2.48
CA ASN A 318 -5.77 -17.14 -3.13
C ASN A 318 -6.00 -17.07 -4.65
N TYR A 319 -4.92 -17.16 -5.42
CA TYR A 319 -4.95 -17.00 -6.88
C TYR A 319 -5.86 -18.02 -7.58
N LYS A 320 -6.06 -19.21 -6.98
CA LYS A 320 -6.97 -20.23 -7.54
C LYS A 320 -8.43 -19.76 -7.48
N LEU A 321 -8.84 -19.13 -6.37
CA LEU A 321 -10.17 -18.53 -6.27
C LEU A 321 -10.34 -17.38 -7.26
N ALA A 322 -9.29 -16.57 -7.46
CA ALA A 322 -9.29 -15.52 -8.48
C ALA A 322 -9.45 -16.08 -9.89
N GLN A 323 -8.79 -17.21 -10.23
CA GLN A 323 -8.95 -17.91 -11.51
C GLN A 323 -10.36 -18.47 -11.69
N GLU A 324 -10.89 -19.17 -10.68
CA GLU A 324 -12.24 -19.74 -10.70
C GLU A 324 -13.30 -18.64 -10.88
N TYR A 325 -13.12 -17.49 -10.23
CA TYR A 325 -13.98 -16.32 -10.43
C TYR A 325 -13.86 -15.77 -11.85
N PHE A 326 -12.62 -15.58 -12.32
CA PHE A 326 -12.36 -15.06 -13.67
C PHE A 326 -13.00 -15.92 -14.77
N GLU A 327 -13.02 -17.25 -14.61
CA GLU A 327 -13.68 -18.13 -15.57
C GLU A 327 -15.19 -17.83 -15.69
N GLN A 328 -15.83 -17.49 -14.58
CA GLN A 328 -17.27 -17.17 -14.51
C GLN A 328 -17.59 -15.76 -14.98
N VAL A 329 -16.62 -14.82 -14.94
CA VAL A 329 -16.84 -13.43 -15.36
C VAL A 329 -17.37 -13.37 -16.79
N ASN A 330 -18.47 -12.63 -16.97
CA ASN A 330 -19.03 -12.19 -18.23
C ASN A 330 -18.73 -10.69 -18.41
N ALA A 331 -17.94 -10.35 -19.42
CA ALA A 331 -17.52 -8.98 -19.71
C ALA A 331 -17.39 -8.79 -21.22
N PRO A 332 -17.48 -7.54 -21.74
CA PRO A 332 -17.26 -7.27 -23.17
C PRO A 332 -15.92 -7.78 -23.69
N TYR A 333 -14.90 -7.73 -22.84
CA TYR A 333 -13.59 -8.33 -23.02
C TYR A 333 -13.04 -8.77 -21.66
N LYS A 334 -12.33 -9.89 -21.60
CA LYS A 334 -11.62 -10.29 -20.38
C LYS A 334 -10.29 -10.97 -20.70
N GLN A 335 -9.28 -10.67 -19.90
CA GLN A 335 -7.97 -11.31 -19.98
C GLN A 335 -7.35 -11.46 -18.60
N MET A 336 -6.74 -12.63 -18.36
CA MET A 336 -5.97 -12.90 -17.15
C MET A 336 -4.49 -12.99 -17.48
N PHE A 337 -3.68 -12.39 -16.61
CA PHE A 337 -2.24 -12.51 -16.60
C PHE A 337 -1.81 -13.19 -15.28
N LEU A 338 -1.01 -14.22 -15.41
CA LEU A 338 -0.45 -14.92 -14.26
C LEU A 338 1.07 -14.69 -14.25
N MET A 339 1.58 -13.97 -13.26
CA MET A 339 3.00 -13.68 -13.11
C MET A 339 3.67 -14.86 -12.38
N GLU A 340 4.60 -15.50 -13.08
CA GLU A 340 5.27 -16.70 -12.59
C GLU A 340 6.14 -16.41 -11.36
N ASN A 341 6.05 -17.29 -10.36
CA ASN A 341 6.78 -17.18 -9.10
C ASN A 341 6.51 -15.92 -8.27
N MET A 342 5.46 -15.18 -8.54
CA MET A 342 5.07 -14.00 -7.77
C MET A 342 4.06 -14.34 -6.69
N THR A 343 4.26 -13.73 -5.51
CA THR A 343 3.33 -13.73 -4.40
C THR A 343 2.44 -12.47 -4.44
N HIS A 344 1.84 -12.10 -3.33
CA HIS A 344 0.86 -11.02 -3.26
C HIS A 344 1.41 -9.63 -3.62
N GLY A 345 2.64 -9.31 -3.22
CA GLY A 345 3.29 -8.02 -3.49
C GLY A 345 3.97 -7.97 -4.86
N LEU A 346 3.25 -8.37 -5.91
CA LEU A 346 3.79 -8.42 -7.27
C LEU A 346 4.14 -7.04 -7.85
N LEU A 347 3.43 -5.98 -7.43
CA LEU A 347 3.73 -4.60 -7.84
C LEU A 347 5.10 -4.12 -7.34
N GLU A 348 5.52 -4.61 -6.18
CA GLU A 348 6.79 -4.26 -5.56
C GLU A 348 7.91 -5.24 -5.93
N SER A 349 7.58 -6.52 -6.09
CA SER A 349 8.57 -7.57 -6.34
C SER A 349 9.04 -7.61 -7.79
N ASP A 350 8.18 -7.26 -8.74
CA ASP A 350 8.48 -7.17 -10.18
C ASP A 350 7.69 -6.02 -10.81
N SER A 351 8.04 -4.81 -10.41
CA SER A 351 7.36 -3.60 -10.89
C SER A 351 7.57 -3.33 -12.38
N GLU A 352 8.67 -3.84 -12.96
CA GLU A 352 8.93 -3.77 -14.42
C GLU A 352 8.00 -4.75 -15.16
N GLY A 353 7.97 -6.03 -14.78
CA GLY A 353 7.10 -7.02 -15.42
C GLY A 353 5.62 -6.65 -15.28
N PHE A 354 5.22 -6.11 -14.11
CA PHE A 354 3.88 -5.57 -13.93
C PHE A 354 3.59 -4.41 -14.88
N SER A 355 4.54 -3.48 -15.03
CA SER A 355 4.43 -2.34 -15.92
C SER A 355 4.27 -2.77 -17.39
N GLU A 356 4.99 -3.79 -17.85
CA GLU A 356 4.82 -4.34 -19.20
C GLU A 356 3.40 -4.81 -19.45
N ILE A 357 2.74 -5.44 -18.45
CA ILE A 357 1.35 -5.86 -18.54
C ILE A 357 0.42 -4.63 -18.63
N ILE A 358 0.64 -3.60 -17.84
CA ILE A 358 -0.15 -2.36 -17.89
C ILE A 358 -0.04 -1.69 -19.26
N HIS A 359 1.16 -1.63 -19.84
CA HIS A 359 1.36 -1.12 -21.20
C HIS A 359 0.67 -1.98 -22.27
N GLN A 360 0.64 -3.31 -22.07
CA GLN A 360 -0.10 -4.19 -22.97
C GLN A 360 -1.61 -3.92 -22.91
N ILE A 361 -2.16 -3.72 -21.71
CA ILE A 361 -3.59 -3.40 -21.51
C ILE A 361 -3.91 -2.04 -22.17
N ALA A 362 -3.09 -1.01 -21.94
CA ALA A 362 -3.29 0.31 -22.55
C ALA A 362 -3.37 0.24 -24.08
N LYS A 363 -2.43 -0.48 -24.73
CA LYS A 363 -2.41 -0.68 -26.18
C LYS A 363 -3.59 -1.47 -26.74
N GLN A 364 -4.20 -2.34 -25.95
CA GLN A 364 -5.38 -3.11 -26.38
C GLN A 364 -6.64 -2.25 -26.43
N LYS A 365 -6.73 -1.23 -25.59
CA LYS A 365 -7.85 -0.29 -25.52
C LYS A 365 -7.91 0.68 -26.69
N GLU A 366 -6.79 0.92 -27.37
CA GLU A 366 -6.70 1.79 -28.55
C GLU A 366 -7.19 1.10 -29.84
N ARG A 367 -7.45 -0.21 -29.81
CA ARG A 367 -7.92 -1.02 -30.96
C ARG A 367 -9.42 -1.26 -30.92
#